data_845b1ee579e540db64ee4e6dc1e3e109
#
_entry.id   845b1ee579e540db64ee4e6dc1e3e109
#
_cell.length_a   1.000
_cell.length_b   1.000
_cell.length_c   1.000
_cell.angle_alpha   90.00
_cell.angle_beta   90.00
_cell.angle_gamma   90.00
#
_symmetry.space_group_name_H-M   'P 1'
#
loop_
_entity.id
_entity.type
_entity.pdbx_description
1 polymer ?
#
loop_
_entity_poly.entity_id
_entity_poly.type
_entity_poly.pdbx_seq_one_letter_code
_entity_poly.pdbx_strand_id
1 'polypeptide(L)'
;IDGRAKVLVLIAGPELAKKAEGAGADLVATVGYEGGGHLGRGDETTMVMVPRVVRAVSIPVLASGGIADGAGLLAALALGAEGVEMGTRFVASAEAHAHANYKQALVSAEPMGTTVIKRSLGMPGRALRSAHTEAILAAEAAGEDIVPMIAGPLNARGVDDGELDQSYLWAGQCVGLIEGVEPAGAIVERMAREAAEGLARMSKAFQPTG
;
A
#
# COMPACT_ATOMS: atom_id res chain seq x y z
N ILE A 1 -15.08 -14.38 -17.52
CA ILE A 1 -15.47 -12.97 -17.76
C ILE A 1 -15.38 -12.78 -19.26
N ASP A 2 -16.51 -12.74 -19.95
CA ASP A 2 -16.69 -12.78 -21.41
C ASP A 2 -16.07 -11.56 -22.17
N GLY A 3 -14.82 -11.19 -21.89
CA GLY A 3 -14.12 -10.07 -22.54
C GLY A 3 -14.68 -8.67 -22.24
N ARG A 4 -15.60 -8.55 -21.27
CA ARG A 4 -16.23 -7.26 -20.91
C ARG A 4 -15.57 -6.54 -19.73
N ALA A 5 -14.70 -7.21 -18.99
CA ALA A 5 -13.97 -6.61 -17.86
C ALA A 5 -12.51 -7.04 -17.91
N LYS A 6 -11.64 -6.14 -17.45
CA LYS A 6 -10.22 -6.44 -17.23
C LYS A 6 -10.00 -6.97 -15.83
N VAL A 7 -9.08 -7.91 -15.68
CA VAL A 7 -8.75 -8.56 -14.41
C VAL A 7 -7.41 -8.05 -13.92
N LEU A 8 -7.46 -7.28 -12.83
CA LEU A 8 -6.27 -6.88 -12.05
C LEU A 8 -6.10 -7.84 -10.87
N VAL A 9 -4.91 -8.41 -10.72
CA VAL A 9 -4.59 -9.28 -9.56
C VAL A 9 -3.52 -8.63 -8.69
N LEU A 10 -3.81 -8.48 -7.38
CA LEU A 10 -2.81 -8.08 -6.39
C LEU A 10 -1.93 -9.27 -6.05
N ILE A 11 -0.62 -9.08 -6.10
CA ILE A 11 0.38 -10.12 -5.86
C ILE A 11 1.52 -9.62 -4.97
N ALA A 12 2.26 -10.56 -4.40
CA ALA A 12 3.46 -10.28 -3.61
C ALA A 12 4.63 -11.14 -4.15
N GLY A 13 5.16 -10.74 -5.30
CA GLY A 13 6.35 -11.33 -5.89
C GLY A 13 6.16 -11.99 -7.25
N PRO A 14 7.28 -12.26 -7.97
CA PRO A 14 7.27 -12.66 -9.37
C PRO A 14 6.60 -14.02 -9.62
N GLU A 15 6.68 -14.97 -8.70
CA GLU A 15 6.08 -16.29 -8.91
C GLU A 15 4.54 -16.23 -8.90
N LEU A 16 3.96 -15.34 -8.07
CA LEU A 16 2.52 -15.10 -8.08
C LEU A 16 2.10 -14.31 -9.33
N ALA A 17 2.93 -13.38 -9.80
CA ALA A 17 2.69 -12.65 -11.04
C ALA A 17 2.60 -13.58 -12.25
N LYS A 18 3.57 -14.51 -12.42
CA LYS A 18 3.54 -15.52 -13.47
C LYS A 18 2.29 -16.41 -13.41
N LYS A 19 1.87 -16.80 -12.19
CA LYS A 19 0.64 -17.59 -12.01
C LYS A 19 -0.60 -16.79 -12.40
N ALA A 20 -0.67 -15.50 -12.04
CA ALA A 20 -1.77 -14.62 -12.40
C ALA A 20 -1.84 -14.44 -13.93
N GLU A 21 -0.71 -14.16 -14.59
CA GLU A 21 -0.62 -14.05 -16.04
C GLU A 21 -1.06 -15.34 -16.72
N GLY A 22 -0.54 -16.50 -16.29
CA GLY A 22 -0.91 -17.81 -16.81
C GLY A 22 -2.39 -18.18 -16.57
N ALA A 23 -3.03 -17.58 -15.58
CA ALA A 23 -4.47 -17.72 -15.30
C ALA A 23 -5.34 -16.72 -16.09
N GLY A 24 -4.74 -15.83 -16.91
CA GLY A 24 -5.46 -14.89 -17.76
C GLY A 24 -5.70 -13.52 -17.14
N ALA A 25 -4.91 -13.11 -16.13
CA ALA A 25 -4.93 -11.73 -15.65
C ALA A 25 -4.50 -10.76 -16.77
N ASP A 26 -5.18 -9.63 -16.88
CA ASP A 26 -4.84 -8.56 -17.82
C ASP A 26 -3.69 -7.67 -17.31
N LEU A 27 -3.57 -7.52 -15.99
CA LEU A 27 -2.51 -6.77 -15.31
C LEU A 27 -2.35 -7.24 -13.87
N VAL A 28 -1.21 -6.92 -13.27
CA VAL A 28 -0.94 -7.20 -11.85
C VAL A 28 -0.55 -5.95 -11.09
N ALA A 29 -0.93 -5.88 -9.80
CA ALA A 29 -0.37 -4.90 -8.87
C ALA A 29 0.52 -5.63 -7.87
N THR A 30 1.79 -5.24 -7.76
CA THR A 30 2.73 -5.86 -6.83
C THR A 30 2.88 -5.01 -5.57
N VAL A 31 2.59 -5.64 -4.41
CA VAL A 31 2.58 -4.96 -3.12
C VAL A 31 3.89 -5.22 -2.38
N GLY A 32 4.71 -4.18 -2.24
CA GLY A 32 5.92 -4.22 -1.43
C GLY A 32 5.66 -4.21 0.08
N TYR A 33 6.71 -4.45 0.85
CA TYR A 33 6.67 -4.49 2.32
C TYR A 33 6.12 -3.22 2.97
N GLU A 34 6.23 -2.07 2.29
CA GLU A 34 5.71 -0.77 2.75
C GLU A 34 4.19 -0.67 2.67
N GLY A 35 3.53 -1.61 2.00
CA GLY A 35 2.08 -1.62 1.83
C GLY A 35 1.30 -1.74 3.14
N GLY A 36 0.07 -1.26 3.14
CA GLY A 36 -0.92 -1.49 4.19
C GLY A 36 -1.73 -2.76 3.93
N GLY A 37 -2.33 -3.32 4.97
CA GLY A 37 -3.09 -4.55 4.84
C GLY A 37 -2.19 -5.78 4.71
N HIS A 38 -2.70 -6.82 4.07
CA HIS A 38 -1.97 -8.07 3.90
C HIS A 38 -0.71 -7.89 3.04
N LEU A 39 0.39 -8.44 3.53
CA LEU A 39 1.71 -8.40 2.90
C LEU A 39 2.13 -9.77 2.40
N GLY A 40 3.11 -9.79 1.50
CA GLY A 40 3.86 -11.01 1.20
C GLY A 40 4.59 -11.55 2.43
N ARG A 41 4.92 -12.84 2.42
CA ARG A 41 5.63 -13.49 3.54
C ARG A 41 7.10 -13.08 3.65
N GLY A 42 7.70 -12.58 2.57
CA GLY A 42 9.03 -11.99 2.56
C GLY A 42 8.93 -10.48 2.70
N ASP A 43 9.82 -9.89 3.47
CA ASP A 43 9.85 -8.44 3.73
C ASP A 43 10.52 -7.68 2.56
N GLU A 44 10.13 -8.00 1.33
CA GLU A 44 10.69 -7.39 0.13
C GLU A 44 10.06 -6.03 -0.14
N THR A 45 10.89 -5.00 -0.23
CA THR A 45 10.46 -3.62 -0.44
C THR A 45 9.99 -3.38 -1.88
N THR A 46 9.16 -2.36 -2.07
CA THR A 46 8.65 -1.93 -3.39
C THR A 46 9.79 -1.67 -4.36
N MET A 47 10.88 -1.02 -3.90
CA MET A 47 12.07 -0.72 -4.70
C MET A 47 12.71 -1.96 -5.35
N VAL A 48 12.70 -3.10 -4.67
CA VAL A 48 13.29 -4.36 -5.17
C VAL A 48 12.25 -5.22 -5.88
N MET A 49 11.04 -5.29 -5.33
CA MET A 49 9.99 -6.16 -5.84
C MET A 49 9.49 -5.74 -7.23
N VAL A 50 9.24 -4.45 -7.44
CA VAL A 50 8.69 -3.94 -8.72
C VAL A 50 9.54 -4.36 -9.93
N PRO A 51 10.86 -4.07 -10.00
CA PRO A 51 11.65 -4.44 -11.18
C PRO A 51 11.80 -5.94 -11.35
N ARG A 52 11.68 -6.74 -10.27
CA ARG A 52 11.68 -8.21 -10.38
C ARG A 52 10.39 -8.73 -11.00
N VAL A 53 9.24 -8.16 -10.63
CA VAL A 53 7.95 -8.53 -11.21
C VAL A 53 7.88 -8.09 -12.66
N VAL A 54 8.29 -6.85 -12.98
CA VAL A 54 8.34 -6.33 -14.37
C VAL A 54 9.14 -7.25 -15.30
N ARG A 55 10.26 -7.79 -14.83
CA ARG A 55 11.08 -8.73 -15.62
C ARG A 55 10.46 -10.13 -15.74
N ALA A 56 9.48 -10.47 -14.93
CA ALA A 56 8.95 -11.83 -14.81
C ALA A 56 7.70 -12.08 -15.63
N VAL A 57 6.97 -11.03 -16.04
CA VAL A 57 5.70 -11.10 -16.79
C VAL A 57 5.71 -10.18 -18.00
N SER A 58 4.77 -10.41 -18.93
CA SER A 58 4.59 -9.60 -20.14
C SER A 58 3.39 -8.67 -20.04
N ILE A 59 2.53 -8.86 -19.02
CA ILE A 59 1.36 -8.01 -18.76
C ILE A 59 1.76 -6.77 -17.95
N PRO A 60 1.00 -5.68 -18.02
CA PRO A 60 1.24 -4.46 -17.26
C PRO A 60 1.38 -4.70 -15.76
N VAL A 61 2.35 -4.03 -15.14
CA VAL A 61 2.63 -4.09 -13.71
C VAL A 61 2.36 -2.73 -13.07
N LEU A 62 1.52 -2.70 -12.04
CA LEU A 62 1.35 -1.55 -11.16
C LEU A 62 2.20 -1.74 -9.90
N ALA A 63 2.87 -0.67 -9.47
CA ALA A 63 3.56 -0.68 -8.18
C ALA A 63 2.59 -0.31 -7.06
N SER A 64 2.64 -1.04 -5.96
CA SER A 64 1.85 -0.78 -4.76
C SER A 64 2.70 -0.87 -3.49
N GLY A 65 2.34 -0.08 -2.48
CA GLY A 65 3.05 0.01 -1.21
C GLY A 65 4.06 1.15 -1.15
N GLY A 66 3.93 1.99 -0.11
CA GLY A 66 4.83 3.11 0.14
C GLY A 66 4.58 4.36 -0.71
N ILE A 67 3.61 4.37 -1.60
CA ILE A 67 3.37 5.45 -2.58
C ILE A 67 2.20 6.32 -2.12
N ALA A 68 2.40 7.67 -2.08
CA ALA A 68 1.35 8.63 -1.73
C ALA A 68 1.43 9.97 -2.48
N ASP A 69 2.48 10.19 -3.28
CA ASP A 69 2.78 11.46 -3.96
C ASP A 69 3.35 11.25 -5.36
N GLY A 70 3.62 12.34 -6.07
CA GLY A 70 4.19 12.30 -7.41
C GLY A 70 5.64 11.82 -7.46
N ALA A 71 6.40 11.95 -6.38
CA ALA A 71 7.76 11.40 -6.33
C ALA A 71 7.72 9.86 -6.31
N GLY A 72 6.80 9.28 -5.51
CA GLY A 72 6.55 7.85 -5.50
C GLY A 72 6.05 7.32 -6.84
N LEU A 73 5.12 8.05 -7.51
CA LEU A 73 4.67 7.71 -8.86
C LEU A 73 5.84 7.70 -9.85
N LEU A 74 6.67 8.75 -9.86
CA LEU A 74 7.82 8.84 -10.76
C LEU A 74 8.83 7.72 -10.51
N ALA A 75 9.11 7.40 -9.25
CA ALA A 75 9.99 6.29 -8.87
C ALA A 75 9.44 4.95 -9.36
N ALA A 76 8.14 4.69 -9.21
CA ALA A 76 7.49 3.47 -9.69
C ALA A 76 7.63 3.31 -11.22
N LEU A 77 7.40 4.39 -11.98
CA LEU A 77 7.59 4.40 -13.43
C LEU A 77 9.06 4.15 -13.81
N ALA A 78 10.03 4.75 -13.09
CA ALA A 78 11.46 4.52 -13.30
C ALA A 78 11.87 3.07 -13.01
N LEU A 79 11.18 2.37 -12.11
CA LEU A 79 11.38 0.95 -11.84
C LEU A 79 10.76 0.02 -12.90
N GLY A 80 10.04 0.59 -13.88
CA GLY A 80 9.42 -0.12 -14.99
C GLY A 80 7.95 -0.47 -14.78
N ALA A 81 7.31 0.00 -13.71
CA ALA A 81 5.85 -0.10 -13.57
C ALA A 81 5.16 0.81 -14.59
N GLU A 82 3.93 0.45 -15.01
CA GLU A 82 3.10 1.26 -15.91
C GLU A 82 2.15 2.20 -15.15
N GLY A 83 2.15 2.12 -13.83
CA GLY A 83 1.35 2.96 -12.95
C GLY A 83 1.48 2.52 -11.50
N VAL A 84 0.60 3.04 -10.64
CA VAL A 84 0.57 2.74 -9.22
C VAL A 84 -0.83 2.35 -8.75
N GLU A 85 -0.86 1.54 -7.70
CA GLU A 85 -2.05 1.23 -6.89
C GLU A 85 -1.82 1.77 -5.49
N MET A 86 -2.82 2.45 -4.91
CA MET A 86 -2.68 3.11 -3.62
C MET A 86 -3.92 2.87 -2.75
N GLY A 87 -3.75 2.20 -1.62
CA GLY A 87 -4.81 2.07 -0.61
C GLY A 87 -4.82 3.24 0.37
N THR A 88 -3.79 3.34 1.19
CA THR A 88 -3.71 4.24 2.35
C THR A 88 -3.92 5.71 1.98
N ARG A 89 -3.32 6.20 0.88
CA ARG A 89 -3.54 7.58 0.41
C ARG A 89 -5.01 7.85 0.10
N PHE A 90 -5.70 6.90 -0.54
CA PHE A 90 -7.12 7.07 -0.87
C PHE A 90 -8.06 6.81 0.30
N VAL A 91 -7.69 6.02 1.32
CA VAL A 91 -8.45 5.99 2.60
C VAL A 91 -8.49 7.39 3.22
N ALA A 92 -7.42 8.18 3.12
CA ALA A 92 -7.37 9.57 3.54
C ALA A 92 -7.88 10.54 2.44
N SER A 93 -8.83 10.12 1.60
CA SER A 93 -9.55 11.02 0.70
C SER A 93 -10.92 11.42 1.24
N ALA A 94 -11.46 12.51 0.72
CA ALA A 94 -12.76 13.02 1.14
C ALA A 94 -13.89 12.01 0.86
N GLU A 95 -13.82 11.33 -0.29
CA GLU A 95 -14.84 10.42 -0.80
C GLU A 95 -14.75 9.00 -0.23
N ALA A 96 -13.62 8.62 0.40
CA ALA A 96 -13.47 7.28 0.95
C ALA A 96 -14.52 6.99 2.03
N HIS A 97 -15.13 5.80 1.95
CA HIS A 97 -16.02 5.30 2.98
C HIS A 97 -15.18 4.83 4.18
N ALA A 98 -14.73 5.78 4.97
CA ALA A 98 -14.00 5.53 6.20
C ALA A 98 -14.37 6.63 7.20
N HIS A 99 -14.54 6.27 8.46
CA HIS A 99 -14.88 7.24 9.51
C HIS A 99 -13.82 8.34 9.61
N ALA A 100 -14.25 9.56 9.96
CA ALA A 100 -13.37 10.72 10.07
C ALA A 100 -12.18 10.47 11.04
N ASN A 101 -12.42 9.75 12.13
CA ASN A 101 -11.37 9.38 13.09
C ASN A 101 -10.26 8.55 12.44
N TYR A 102 -10.62 7.58 11.59
CA TYR A 102 -9.61 6.79 10.87
C TYR A 102 -8.80 7.65 9.89
N LYS A 103 -9.48 8.50 9.10
CA LYS A 103 -8.79 9.44 8.19
C LYS A 103 -7.82 10.35 8.96
N GLN A 104 -8.28 10.88 10.11
CA GLN A 104 -7.46 11.74 10.95
C GLN A 104 -6.28 10.96 11.56
N ALA A 105 -6.47 9.73 11.96
CA ALA A 105 -5.39 8.88 12.47
C ALA A 105 -4.30 8.63 11.41
N LEU A 106 -4.66 8.51 10.13
CA LEU A 106 -3.68 8.41 9.04
C LEU A 106 -2.88 9.70 8.86
N VAL A 107 -3.55 10.86 8.93
CA VAL A 107 -2.92 12.19 8.78
C VAL A 107 -2.01 12.52 9.95
N SER A 108 -2.40 12.09 11.17
CA SER A 108 -1.65 12.38 12.41
C SER A 108 -0.58 11.33 12.71
N ALA A 109 -0.47 10.28 11.89
CA ALA A 109 0.49 9.20 12.14
C ALA A 109 1.93 9.70 11.96
N GLU A 110 2.79 9.37 12.92
CA GLU A 110 4.24 9.56 12.78
C GLU A 110 4.79 8.75 11.59
N PRO A 111 5.93 9.15 10.99
CA PRO A 111 6.54 8.40 9.87
C PRO A 111 6.75 6.91 10.14
N MET A 112 7.02 6.52 11.40
CA MET A 112 7.12 5.12 11.85
C MET A 112 5.82 4.62 12.52
N GLY A 113 4.70 5.28 12.25
CA GLY A 113 3.40 5.05 12.89
C GLY A 113 2.67 3.77 12.43
N THR A 114 3.36 2.82 11.80
CA THR A 114 2.77 1.53 11.39
C THR A 114 3.58 0.36 11.93
N THR A 115 2.92 -0.79 12.08
CA THR A 115 3.56 -2.04 12.50
C THR A 115 3.01 -3.23 11.73
N VAL A 116 3.75 -4.34 11.71
CA VAL A 116 3.31 -5.59 11.05
C VAL A 116 2.85 -6.58 12.11
N ILE A 117 1.61 -6.98 12.05
CA ILE A 117 0.95 -7.97 12.91
C ILE A 117 0.69 -9.27 12.13
N LYS A 118 0.25 -10.33 12.81
CA LYS A 118 -0.17 -11.63 12.24
C LYS A 118 0.99 -12.44 11.62
N ARG A 119 2.23 -12.18 12.02
CA ARG A 119 3.38 -12.97 11.57
C ARG A 119 3.32 -14.41 12.08
N SER A 120 2.86 -14.63 13.32
CA SER A 120 2.67 -15.95 13.93
C SER A 120 1.72 -16.84 13.12
N LEU A 121 0.76 -16.25 12.41
CA LEU A 121 -0.18 -16.96 11.54
C LEU A 121 0.33 -17.17 10.11
N GLY A 122 1.54 -16.70 9.77
CA GLY A 122 2.07 -16.71 8.40
C GLY A 122 1.27 -15.84 7.41
N MET A 123 0.50 -14.89 7.92
CA MET A 123 -0.33 -13.94 7.16
C MET A 123 -0.03 -12.50 7.59
N PRO A 124 1.22 -12.02 7.43
CA PRO A 124 1.60 -10.69 7.90
C PRO A 124 0.72 -9.62 7.29
N GLY A 125 0.42 -8.60 8.08
CA GLY A 125 -0.33 -7.44 7.61
C GLY A 125 0.10 -6.18 8.35
N ARG A 126 0.20 -5.05 7.64
CA ARG A 126 0.62 -3.78 8.21
C ARG A 126 -0.58 -2.92 8.58
N ALA A 127 -0.56 -2.43 9.82
CA ALA A 127 -1.59 -1.58 10.38
C ALA A 127 -0.98 -0.35 11.08
N LEU A 128 -1.81 0.65 11.36
CA LEU A 128 -1.45 1.76 12.25
C LEU A 128 -1.03 1.22 13.62
N ARG A 129 -0.01 1.82 14.22
CA ARG A 129 0.33 1.58 15.62
C ARG A 129 -0.78 2.11 16.52
N SER A 130 -1.20 1.29 17.45
CA SER A 130 -2.22 1.61 18.46
C SER A 130 -1.99 0.71 19.69
N ALA A 131 -2.64 1.02 20.79
CA ALA A 131 -2.62 0.14 21.96
C ALA A 131 -3.06 -1.30 21.61
N HIS A 132 -4.04 -1.43 20.71
CA HIS A 132 -4.52 -2.74 20.27
C HIS A 132 -3.49 -3.50 19.44
N THR A 133 -2.81 -2.85 18.48
CA THR A 133 -1.76 -3.52 17.69
C THR A 133 -0.53 -3.87 18.53
N GLU A 134 -0.18 -3.07 19.53
CA GLU A 134 0.89 -3.43 20.48
C GLU A 134 0.49 -4.62 21.36
N ALA A 135 -0.78 -4.72 21.79
CA ALA A 135 -1.28 -5.89 22.49
C ALA A 135 -1.23 -7.16 21.61
N ILE A 136 -1.57 -7.05 20.31
CA ILE A 136 -1.42 -8.17 19.36
C ILE A 136 0.05 -8.61 19.27
N LEU A 137 1.00 -7.67 19.14
CA LEU A 137 2.42 -8.00 19.07
C LEU A 137 2.92 -8.67 20.35
N ALA A 138 2.47 -8.22 21.53
CA ALA A 138 2.80 -8.82 22.80
C ALA A 138 2.27 -10.28 22.90
N ALA A 139 1.03 -10.51 22.50
CA ALA A 139 0.42 -11.84 22.46
C ALA A 139 1.16 -12.76 21.47
N GLU A 140 1.52 -12.25 20.27
CA GLU A 140 2.32 -13.01 19.29
C GLU A 140 3.68 -13.41 19.88
N ALA A 141 4.36 -12.51 20.58
CA ALA A 141 5.64 -12.78 21.22
C ALA A 141 5.53 -13.80 22.37
N ALA A 142 4.40 -13.82 23.06
CA ALA A 142 4.09 -14.80 24.12
C ALA A 142 3.61 -16.16 23.57
N GLY A 143 3.37 -16.28 22.26
CA GLY A 143 2.82 -17.50 21.65
C GLY A 143 1.32 -17.72 21.94
N GLU A 144 0.60 -16.65 22.26
CA GLU A 144 -0.82 -16.69 22.56
C GLU A 144 -1.66 -16.69 21.26
N ASP A 145 -2.93 -17.13 21.38
CA ASP A 145 -3.88 -17.06 20.27
C ASP A 145 -4.33 -15.61 20.01
N ILE A 146 -3.92 -15.07 18.88
CA ILE A 146 -4.31 -13.73 18.44
C ILE A 146 -5.58 -13.66 17.58
N VAL A 147 -6.16 -14.81 17.19
CA VAL A 147 -7.31 -14.84 16.30
C VAL A 147 -8.50 -14.01 16.81
N PRO A 148 -8.84 -14.02 18.11
CA PRO A 148 -9.88 -13.14 18.63
C PRO A 148 -9.57 -11.64 18.50
N MET A 149 -8.28 -11.27 18.54
CA MET A 149 -7.83 -9.87 18.49
C MET A 149 -7.81 -9.28 17.07
N ILE A 150 -7.88 -10.15 16.05
CA ILE A 150 -7.82 -9.76 14.62
C ILE A 150 -9.10 -10.12 13.87
N ALA A 151 -10.19 -10.37 14.59
CA ALA A 151 -11.47 -10.67 13.97
C ALA A 151 -11.96 -9.52 13.07
N GLY A 152 -12.51 -9.86 11.89
CA GLY A 152 -12.98 -8.87 10.91
C GLY A 152 -13.89 -7.78 11.48
N PRO A 153 -14.87 -8.10 12.38
CA PRO A 153 -15.70 -7.09 13.02
C PRO A 153 -14.94 -6.02 13.81
N LEU A 154 -13.77 -6.31 14.36
CA LEU A 154 -12.94 -5.30 15.05
C LEU A 154 -12.36 -4.28 14.06
N ASN A 155 -11.93 -4.73 12.88
CA ASN A 155 -11.51 -3.82 11.83
C ASN A 155 -12.68 -2.94 11.33
N ALA A 156 -13.86 -3.57 11.09
CA ALA A 156 -15.04 -2.86 10.63
C ALA A 156 -15.46 -1.73 11.59
N ARG A 157 -15.47 -1.96 12.91
CA ARG A 157 -15.75 -0.90 13.90
C ARG A 157 -14.82 0.31 13.76
N GLY A 158 -13.53 0.08 13.55
CA GLY A 158 -12.58 1.18 13.34
C GLY A 158 -12.83 1.93 12.04
N VAL A 159 -13.18 1.22 10.97
CA VAL A 159 -13.44 1.79 9.64
C VAL A 159 -14.78 2.51 9.59
N ASP A 160 -15.84 1.91 10.12
CA ASP A 160 -17.21 2.37 9.96
C ASP A 160 -17.67 3.27 11.13
N ASP A 161 -17.32 2.92 12.36
CA ASP A 161 -17.78 3.60 13.59
C ASP A 161 -16.70 4.52 14.19
N GLY A 162 -15.46 4.43 13.73
CA GLY A 162 -14.35 5.24 14.22
C GLY A 162 -13.84 4.84 15.61
N GLU A 163 -14.10 3.59 16.04
CA GLU A 163 -13.61 3.02 17.28
C GLU A 163 -12.16 2.55 17.14
N LEU A 164 -11.19 3.44 17.35
CA LEU A 164 -9.77 3.18 17.08
C LEU A 164 -9.10 2.30 18.13
N ASP A 165 -9.50 2.40 19.41
CA ASP A 165 -8.76 1.83 20.55
C ASP A 165 -8.82 0.30 20.61
N GLN A 166 -9.86 -0.32 20.05
CA GLN A 166 -10.06 -1.76 20.01
C GLN A 166 -10.00 -2.33 18.59
N SER A 167 -9.49 -1.55 17.66
CA SER A 167 -9.44 -1.89 16.25
C SER A 167 -8.01 -1.96 15.75
N TYR A 168 -7.78 -2.74 14.71
CA TYR A 168 -6.56 -2.67 13.90
C TYR A 168 -6.92 -2.07 12.53
N LEU A 169 -6.25 -1.00 12.16
CA LEU A 169 -6.54 -0.24 10.95
C LEU A 169 -5.40 -0.38 9.96
N TRP A 170 -5.72 -0.90 8.78
CA TRP A 170 -4.72 -1.14 7.76
C TRP A 170 -4.11 0.15 7.24
N ALA A 171 -2.81 0.28 7.28
CA ALA A 171 -2.10 1.46 6.80
C ALA A 171 -0.68 1.11 6.35
N GLY A 172 -0.27 1.61 5.19
CA GLY A 172 1.10 1.51 4.69
C GLY A 172 2.03 2.53 5.32
N GLN A 173 3.33 2.35 5.15
CA GLN A 173 4.35 3.28 5.67
C GLN A 173 4.24 4.69 5.07
N CYS A 174 3.54 4.85 3.95
CA CYS A 174 3.29 6.15 3.34
C CYS A 174 2.41 7.09 4.21
N VAL A 175 1.93 6.67 5.38
CA VAL A 175 1.28 7.59 6.34
C VAL A 175 2.14 8.81 6.65
N GLY A 176 3.47 8.66 6.71
CA GLY A 176 4.40 9.75 6.90
C GLY A 176 4.48 10.78 5.74
N LEU A 177 3.78 10.52 4.63
CA LEU A 177 3.67 11.41 3.46
C LEU A 177 2.27 12.01 3.29
N ILE A 178 1.34 11.70 4.19
CA ILE A 178 -0.06 12.13 4.09
C ILE A 178 -0.30 13.33 5.02
N GLU A 179 -0.38 14.51 4.44
CA GLU A 179 -0.50 15.77 5.18
C GLU A 179 -1.95 16.19 5.45
N GLY A 180 -2.93 15.59 4.77
CA GLY A 180 -4.32 15.97 4.92
C GLY A 180 -5.30 15.08 4.17
N VAL A 181 -6.58 15.26 4.47
CA VAL A 181 -7.70 14.66 3.75
C VAL A 181 -8.05 15.56 2.56
N GLU A 182 -7.93 15.06 1.35
CA GLU A 182 -8.13 15.78 0.09
C GLU A 182 -9.16 15.05 -0.78
N PRO A 183 -9.82 15.74 -1.72
CA PRO A 183 -10.60 15.07 -2.77
C PRO A 183 -9.72 14.11 -3.60
N ALA A 184 -10.24 12.94 -3.93
CA ALA A 184 -9.49 11.91 -4.67
C ALA A 184 -8.99 12.43 -6.04
N GLY A 185 -9.80 13.23 -6.74
CA GLY A 185 -9.40 13.88 -7.99
C GLY A 185 -8.20 14.80 -7.81
N ALA A 186 -8.19 15.63 -6.75
CA ALA A 186 -7.08 16.53 -6.45
C ALA A 186 -5.78 15.77 -6.13
N ILE A 187 -5.87 14.63 -5.44
CA ILE A 187 -4.73 13.74 -5.20
C ILE A 187 -4.11 13.28 -6.52
N VAL A 188 -4.94 12.76 -7.45
CA VAL A 188 -4.48 12.27 -8.75
C VAL A 188 -3.84 13.37 -9.58
N GLU A 189 -4.50 14.54 -9.69
CA GLU A 189 -3.99 15.68 -10.45
C GLU A 189 -2.67 16.21 -9.89
N ARG A 190 -2.57 16.32 -8.55
CA ARG A 190 -1.35 16.74 -7.87
C ARG A 190 -0.22 15.76 -8.13
N MET A 191 -0.45 14.46 -7.97
CA MET A 191 0.56 13.43 -8.20
C MET A 191 1.07 13.43 -9.65
N ALA A 192 0.19 13.56 -10.64
CA ALA A 192 0.58 13.62 -12.04
C ALA A 192 1.46 14.85 -12.32
N ARG A 193 1.08 16.02 -11.79
CA ARG A 193 1.88 17.26 -11.92
C ARG A 193 3.24 17.12 -11.27
N GLU A 194 3.30 16.67 -10.00
CA GLU A 194 4.54 16.48 -9.26
C GLU A 194 5.49 15.49 -9.95
N ALA A 195 4.97 14.41 -10.50
CA ALA A 195 5.75 13.43 -11.27
C ALA A 195 6.35 14.07 -12.53
N ALA A 196 5.57 14.85 -13.28
CA ALA A 196 6.04 15.55 -14.46
C ALA A 196 7.13 16.59 -14.12
N GLU A 197 6.94 17.36 -13.05
CA GLU A 197 7.94 18.30 -12.55
C GLU A 197 9.22 17.59 -12.08
N GLY A 198 9.07 16.45 -11.40
CA GLY A 198 10.17 15.58 -10.97
C GLY A 198 10.99 15.09 -12.17
N LEU A 199 10.32 14.58 -13.21
CA LEU A 199 10.96 14.12 -14.43
C LEU A 199 11.75 15.26 -15.13
N ALA A 200 11.16 16.45 -15.18
CA ALA A 200 11.83 17.63 -15.77
C ALA A 200 13.10 18.04 -14.98
N ARG A 201 13.08 17.92 -13.65
CA ARG A 201 14.30 18.14 -12.82
C ARG A 201 15.35 17.07 -13.07
N MET A 202 14.97 15.80 -13.10
CA MET A 202 15.88 14.67 -13.33
C MET A 202 16.54 14.76 -14.71
N SER A 203 15.78 15.08 -15.75
CA SER A 203 16.31 15.22 -17.12
C SER A 203 17.45 16.24 -17.20
N LYS A 204 17.40 17.33 -16.43
CA LYS A 204 18.47 18.31 -16.34
C LYS A 204 19.72 17.76 -15.65
N ALA A 205 19.55 16.95 -14.62
CA ALA A 205 20.66 16.37 -13.85
C ALA A 205 21.49 15.34 -14.66
N PHE A 206 20.85 14.70 -15.66
CA PHE A 206 21.52 13.71 -16.53
C PHE A 206 22.00 14.27 -17.87
N GLN A 207 21.86 15.58 -18.11
CA GLN A 207 22.47 16.20 -19.30
C GLN A 207 23.98 16.23 -19.11
N PRO A 208 24.80 15.86 -20.15
CA PRO A 208 26.22 16.01 -20.08
C PRO A 208 26.58 17.49 -19.84
N THR A 209 27.40 17.76 -18.85
CA THR A 209 28.06 19.07 -18.71
C THR A 209 29.00 19.20 -19.88
N GLY A 210 28.68 20.07 -20.84
CA GLY A 210 29.54 20.37 -21.99
C GLY A 210 30.91 20.91 -21.61
#